data_ed434df452ce9d7986f88166714bcf0d
#
_entry.id   ed434df452ce9d7986f88166714bcf0d
#
_cell.length_a   1.000
_cell.length_b   1.000
_cell.length_c   1.000
_cell.angle_alpha   90.00
_cell.angle_beta   90.00
_cell.angle_gamma   90.00
#
_symmetry.space_group_name_H-M   'P 1'
#
loop_
_entity.id
_entity.type
_entity.pdbx_description
1 polymer ?
#
loop_
_entity_poly.entity_id
_entity_poly.type
_entity_poly.pdbx_seq_one_letter_code
_entity_poly.pdbx_strand_id
1 'polypeptide(L)'
;SDLASLIAMEFHAKVEKEVVVTIEERIIDDSEDDDTNLVERAPVVVVMGHVDHGKTSILDAIRHANVTAGEAGGITQHIGAYRVEINGKPITFLDTPGHEAFTTMRARGAQVTDIAILVVAADDGIMPQTVEAINHAKAAGVSVIVAINKMDKVGANPENVKQQLTEYELVPEEWGGDTPCIPVSAKTKEGLDDLLEMVTLIAEMKELKANPDRAAKGTVIEARLDKGRGPIATV
;
A
#
# COMPACT_ATOMS: atom_id res chain seq x y z
N SER A 1 33.62 18.61 -11.72
CA SER A 1 33.04 19.97 -11.75
C SER A 1 34.01 20.99 -11.22
N ASP A 2 34.76 20.73 -10.14
CA ASP A 2 35.63 21.70 -9.48
C ASP A 2 36.87 22.07 -10.29
N LEU A 3 37.43 21.12 -11.05
CA LEU A 3 38.57 21.34 -11.91
C LEU A 3 38.23 22.27 -13.08
N ALA A 4 37.04 22.13 -13.66
CA ALA A 4 36.57 23.01 -14.74
C ALA A 4 36.36 24.45 -14.26
N SER A 5 35.85 24.61 -13.03
CA SER A 5 35.66 25.91 -12.38
C SER A 5 37.02 26.61 -12.07
N LEU A 6 38.01 25.84 -11.63
CA LEU A 6 39.37 26.35 -11.38
C LEU A 6 40.04 26.82 -12.67
N ILE A 7 39.97 26.05 -13.73
CA ILE A 7 40.52 26.40 -15.05
C ILE A 7 39.85 27.67 -15.60
N ALA A 8 38.51 27.74 -15.49
CA ALA A 8 37.76 28.90 -15.98
C ALA A 8 38.09 30.19 -15.21
N MET A 9 38.36 30.10 -13.90
CA MET A 9 38.82 31.23 -13.10
C MET A 9 40.17 31.76 -13.58
N GLU A 10 41.10 30.90 -14.01
CA GLU A 10 42.40 31.28 -14.53
C GLU A 10 42.30 32.07 -15.86
N PHE A 11 41.24 31.80 -16.63
CA PHE A 11 40.90 32.52 -17.86
C PHE A 11 39.89 33.67 -17.66
N HIS A 12 39.61 34.07 -16.41
CA HIS A 12 38.62 35.09 -16.07
C HIS A 12 37.20 34.81 -16.65
N ALA A 13 36.87 33.54 -16.91
CA ALA A 13 35.59 33.12 -17.44
C ALA A 13 34.63 32.74 -16.28
N LYS A 14 33.40 33.16 -16.40
CA LYS A 14 32.33 32.77 -15.45
C LYS A 14 31.79 31.41 -15.85
N VAL A 15 31.85 30.44 -14.93
CA VAL A 15 31.28 29.13 -15.13
C VAL A 15 29.88 29.14 -14.55
N GLU A 16 28.89 28.87 -15.38
CA GLU A 16 27.51 28.60 -14.96
C GLU A 16 27.25 27.10 -15.12
N LYS A 17 26.64 26.49 -14.08
CA LYS A 17 26.24 25.10 -14.13
C LYS A 17 24.99 25.01 -14.99
N GLU A 18 25.11 24.40 -16.17
CA GLU A 18 23.92 24.09 -16.97
C GLU A 18 23.14 22.98 -16.23
N VAL A 19 21.95 23.31 -15.77
CA VAL A 19 21.00 22.34 -15.24
C VAL A 19 20.33 21.70 -16.43
N VAL A 20 20.83 20.53 -16.83
CA VAL A 20 20.16 19.72 -17.84
C VAL A 20 18.92 19.12 -17.19
N VAL A 21 17.80 19.80 -17.36
CA VAL A 21 16.48 19.27 -16.95
C VAL A 21 16.11 18.15 -17.90
N THR A 22 15.98 16.94 -17.40
CA THR A 22 15.56 15.78 -18.21
C THR A 22 14.14 15.97 -18.75
N ILE A 23 13.77 15.20 -19.76
CA ILE A 23 12.40 15.26 -20.31
C ILE A 23 11.40 14.86 -19.24
N GLU A 24 11.77 13.90 -18.38
CA GLU A 24 10.97 13.46 -17.23
C GLU A 24 10.74 14.60 -16.22
N GLU A 25 11.79 15.34 -15.86
CA GLU A 25 11.70 16.50 -14.94
C GLU A 25 10.90 17.68 -15.53
N ARG A 26 10.78 17.76 -16.85
CA ARG A 26 9.92 18.77 -17.50
C ARG A 26 8.45 18.40 -17.53
N ILE A 27 8.15 17.09 -17.53
CA ILE A 27 6.77 16.56 -17.61
C ILE A 27 6.19 16.42 -16.21
N ILE A 28 7.04 16.09 -15.21
CA ILE A 28 6.62 15.95 -13.82
C ILE A 28 6.62 17.33 -13.17
N ASP A 29 5.44 17.86 -12.94
CA ASP A 29 5.27 19.06 -12.11
C ASP A 29 5.36 18.66 -10.64
N ASP A 30 6.53 18.88 -10.04
CA ASP A 30 6.80 18.65 -8.61
C ASP A 30 6.58 19.91 -7.75
N SER A 31 5.98 20.96 -8.30
CA SER A 31 5.59 22.14 -7.52
C SER A 31 4.67 21.73 -6.37
N GLU A 32 4.87 22.34 -5.21
CA GLU A 32 3.96 22.17 -4.07
C GLU A 32 2.55 22.62 -4.50
N ASP A 33 1.54 21.86 -4.06
CA ASP A 33 0.15 22.21 -4.34
C ASP A 33 -0.18 23.55 -3.67
N ASP A 34 -0.77 24.48 -4.41
CA ASP A 34 -1.37 25.67 -3.82
C ASP A 34 -2.50 25.23 -2.87
N ASP A 35 -2.40 25.62 -1.60
CA ASP A 35 -3.34 25.24 -0.54
C ASP A 35 -4.78 25.79 -0.75
N THR A 36 -5.02 26.49 -1.85
CA THR A 36 -6.27 27.24 -2.06
C THR A 36 -7.47 26.40 -2.48
N ASN A 37 -7.27 25.22 -3.09
CA ASN A 37 -8.34 24.36 -3.65
C ASN A 37 -8.21 22.88 -3.25
N LEU A 38 -7.72 22.61 -2.03
CA LEU A 38 -7.61 21.24 -1.54
C LEU A 38 -8.98 20.67 -1.17
N VAL A 39 -9.34 19.51 -1.73
CA VAL A 39 -10.53 18.73 -1.38
C VAL A 39 -10.13 17.40 -0.77
N GLU A 40 -10.99 16.82 0.05
CA GLU A 40 -10.78 15.48 0.59
C GLU A 40 -10.72 14.46 -0.55
N ARG A 41 -9.75 13.53 -0.47
CA ARG A 41 -9.61 12.42 -1.41
C ARG A 41 -9.79 11.07 -0.75
N ALA A 42 -10.21 10.10 -1.54
CA ALA A 42 -10.28 8.71 -1.11
C ALA A 42 -8.91 8.18 -0.66
N PRO A 43 -8.83 7.45 0.46
CA PRO A 43 -7.62 6.74 0.85
C PRO A 43 -7.31 5.62 -0.13
N VAL A 44 -6.02 5.39 -0.35
CA VAL A 44 -5.51 4.24 -1.07
C VAL A 44 -4.92 3.27 -0.05
N VAL A 45 -5.44 2.04 -0.03
CA VAL A 45 -5.13 1.02 0.98
C VAL A 45 -4.51 -0.19 0.29
N VAL A 46 -3.30 -0.58 0.69
CA VAL A 46 -2.69 -1.82 0.21
C VAL A 46 -2.96 -2.97 1.18
N VAL A 47 -3.21 -4.16 0.62
CA VAL A 47 -3.36 -5.38 1.42
C VAL A 47 -2.14 -6.27 1.20
N MET A 48 -1.43 -6.55 2.29
CA MET A 48 -0.17 -7.30 2.30
C MET A 48 -0.19 -8.42 3.33
N GLY A 49 0.75 -9.34 3.23
CA GLY A 49 0.92 -10.45 4.15
C GLY A 49 1.30 -11.74 3.43
N HIS A 50 1.43 -12.82 4.18
CA HIS A 50 1.85 -14.12 3.69
C HIS A 50 0.85 -14.75 2.71
N VAL A 51 1.34 -15.68 1.86
CA VAL A 51 0.48 -16.57 1.06
C VAL A 51 -0.45 -17.33 1.99
N ASP A 52 -1.67 -17.63 1.53
CA ASP A 52 -2.70 -18.39 2.27
C ASP A 52 -3.21 -17.77 3.60
N HIS A 53 -2.77 -16.57 3.98
CA HIS A 53 -3.35 -15.84 5.10
C HIS A 53 -4.72 -15.22 4.81
N GLY A 54 -5.18 -15.30 3.55
CA GLY A 54 -6.53 -14.91 3.15
C GLY A 54 -6.70 -13.47 2.74
N LYS A 55 -5.64 -12.80 2.22
CA LYS A 55 -5.72 -11.43 1.68
C LYS A 55 -6.84 -11.27 0.67
N THR A 56 -6.76 -12.02 -0.43
CA THR A 56 -7.78 -11.96 -1.50
C THR A 56 -9.16 -12.39 -1.01
N SER A 57 -9.23 -13.33 -0.05
CA SER A 57 -10.50 -13.73 0.55
C SER A 57 -11.16 -12.61 1.37
N ILE A 58 -10.38 -11.82 2.11
CA ILE A 58 -10.87 -10.62 2.81
C ILE A 58 -11.40 -9.62 1.78
N LEU A 59 -10.62 -9.36 0.73
CA LEU A 59 -11.00 -8.42 -0.31
C LEU A 59 -12.23 -8.86 -1.09
N ASP A 60 -12.35 -10.16 -1.40
CA ASP A 60 -13.56 -10.74 -2.03
C ASP A 60 -14.78 -10.58 -1.12
N ALA A 61 -14.62 -10.78 0.18
CA ALA A 61 -15.70 -10.61 1.15
C ALA A 61 -16.16 -9.14 1.23
N ILE A 62 -15.23 -8.19 1.19
CA ILE A 62 -15.51 -6.74 1.17
C ILE A 62 -16.23 -6.34 -0.12
N ARG A 63 -15.79 -6.87 -1.26
CA ARG A 63 -16.36 -6.57 -2.58
C ARG A 63 -17.67 -7.30 -2.86
N HIS A 64 -18.07 -8.27 -2.03
CA HIS A 64 -19.13 -9.25 -2.35
C HIS A 64 -18.87 -9.95 -3.69
N ALA A 65 -17.62 -10.25 -4.01
CA ALA A 65 -17.15 -10.86 -5.25
C ALA A 65 -16.49 -12.23 -4.95
N ASN A 66 -16.10 -12.94 -5.99
CA ASN A 66 -15.43 -14.23 -5.89
C ASN A 66 -14.28 -14.32 -6.92
N VAL A 67 -13.29 -13.46 -6.77
CA VAL A 67 -12.14 -13.34 -7.69
C VAL A 67 -11.18 -14.51 -7.53
N THR A 68 -10.99 -14.98 -6.31
CA THR A 68 -10.14 -16.15 -5.98
C THR A 68 -10.49 -17.39 -6.82
N ALA A 69 -11.76 -17.58 -7.15
CA ALA A 69 -12.20 -18.70 -7.96
C ALA A 69 -11.81 -18.60 -9.45
N GLY A 70 -11.47 -17.40 -9.93
CA GLY A 70 -11.10 -17.14 -11.32
C GLY A 70 -9.59 -17.06 -11.58
N GLU A 71 -8.78 -16.95 -10.54
CA GLU A 71 -7.32 -16.85 -10.66
C GLU A 71 -6.65 -18.23 -10.79
N ALA A 72 -5.63 -18.30 -11.66
CA ALA A 72 -4.87 -19.54 -11.87
C ALA A 72 -4.15 -19.96 -10.57
N GLY A 73 -4.51 -21.13 -10.05
CA GLY A 73 -3.97 -21.65 -8.78
C GLY A 73 -4.57 -21.02 -7.53
N GLY A 74 -5.61 -20.16 -7.63
CA GLY A 74 -6.26 -19.51 -6.49
C GLY A 74 -5.39 -18.48 -5.76
N ILE A 75 -4.34 -17.96 -6.42
CA ILE A 75 -3.41 -16.98 -5.87
C ILE A 75 -3.38 -15.71 -6.71
N THR A 76 -3.33 -14.56 -6.08
CA THR A 76 -3.14 -13.27 -6.74
C THR A 76 -1.75 -13.18 -7.36
N GLN A 77 -1.69 -12.93 -8.67
CA GLN A 77 -0.44 -12.85 -9.44
C GLN A 77 -0.16 -11.43 -9.98
N HIS A 78 -1.16 -10.58 -10.03
CA HIS A 78 -1.08 -9.19 -10.48
C HIS A 78 -1.57 -8.24 -9.39
N ILE A 79 -1.10 -7.00 -9.42
CA ILE A 79 -1.67 -5.98 -8.52
C ILE A 79 -3.06 -5.62 -9.03
N GLY A 80 -4.08 -5.96 -8.25
CA GLY A 80 -5.47 -5.57 -8.52
C GLY A 80 -5.80 -4.26 -7.81
N ALA A 81 -6.32 -3.27 -8.55
CA ALA A 81 -6.84 -2.04 -7.96
C ALA A 81 -8.37 -2.00 -8.11
N TYR A 82 -9.09 -1.69 -7.04
CA TYR A 82 -10.54 -1.54 -7.08
C TYR A 82 -11.04 -0.58 -6.02
N ARG A 83 -12.17 0.04 -6.30
CA ARG A 83 -12.82 1.01 -5.43
C ARG A 83 -14.05 0.41 -4.79
N VAL A 84 -14.19 0.61 -3.49
CA VAL A 84 -15.35 0.23 -2.70
C VAL A 84 -15.91 1.48 -2.03
N GLU A 85 -17.22 1.57 -1.88
CA GLU A 85 -17.88 2.64 -1.15
C GLU A 85 -18.37 2.11 0.20
N ILE A 86 -17.91 2.72 1.28
CA ILE A 86 -18.25 2.35 2.65
C ILE A 86 -18.88 3.58 3.32
N ASN A 87 -20.14 3.44 3.73
CA ASN A 87 -20.89 4.53 4.37
C ASN A 87 -20.87 5.86 3.56
N GLY A 88 -20.90 5.76 2.23
CA GLY A 88 -20.82 6.91 1.33
C GLY A 88 -19.41 7.47 1.10
N LYS A 89 -18.38 6.87 1.70
CA LYS A 89 -16.98 7.24 1.51
C LYS A 89 -16.28 6.22 0.61
N PRO A 90 -15.64 6.66 -0.46
CA PRO A 90 -14.89 5.78 -1.33
C PRO A 90 -13.54 5.40 -0.72
N ILE A 91 -13.15 4.13 -0.87
CA ILE A 91 -11.85 3.59 -0.49
C ILE A 91 -11.30 2.83 -1.69
N THR A 92 -10.04 3.06 -2.06
CA THR A 92 -9.36 2.31 -3.11
C THR A 92 -8.45 1.26 -2.50
N PHE A 93 -8.67 0.00 -2.81
CA PHE A 93 -7.84 -1.11 -2.36
C PHE A 93 -6.88 -1.55 -3.46
N LEU A 94 -5.65 -1.86 -3.06
CA LEU A 94 -4.64 -2.53 -3.88
C LEU A 94 -4.39 -3.92 -3.31
N ASP A 95 -4.71 -4.95 -4.08
CA ASP A 95 -4.35 -6.33 -3.75
C ASP A 95 -2.96 -6.65 -4.27
N THR A 96 -2.08 -7.16 -3.41
CA THR A 96 -0.71 -7.50 -3.77
C THR A 96 -0.45 -9.01 -3.67
N PRO A 97 0.30 -9.60 -4.63
CA PRO A 97 0.69 -10.98 -4.54
C PRO A 97 1.47 -11.30 -3.26
N GLY A 98 1.08 -12.36 -2.56
CA GLY A 98 1.74 -12.78 -1.32
C GLY A 98 3.02 -13.60 -1.51
N HIS A 99 3.26 -14.13 -2.71
CA HIS A 99 4.41 -15.00 -2.97
C HIS A 99 5.75 -14.23 -2.95
N GLU A 100 6.81 -14.82 -2.42
CA GLU A 100 8.13 -14.17 -2.28
C GLU A 100 8.73 -13.66 -3.60
N ALA A 101 8.38 -14.27 -4.73
CA ALA A 101 8.81 -13.82 -6.06
C ALA A 101 8.34 -12.38 -6.42
N PHE A 102 7.38 -11.81 -5.70
CA PHE A 102 6.75 -10.52 -6.00
C PHE A 102 7.10 -9.40 -5.00
N THR A 103 8.28 -9.46 -4.37
CA THR A 103 8.78 -8.45 -3.41
C THR A 103 8.70 -7.02 -3.95
N THR A 104 9.12 -6.80 -5.20
CA THR A 104 9.09 -5.48 -5.83
C THR A 104 7.67 -4.93 -5.96
N MET A 105 6.66 -5.79 -6.18
CA MET A 105 5.27 -5.37 -6.28
C MET A 105 4.73 -4.91 -4.92
N ARG A 106 5.09 -5.62 -3.83
CA ARG A 106 4.72 -5.21 -2.46
C ARG A 106 5.35 -3.89 -2.06
N ALA A 107 6.66 -3.71 -2.33
CA ALA A 107 7.36 -2.46 -2.09
C ALA A 107 6.72 -1.28 -2.84
N ARG A 108 6.39 -1.48 -4.12
CA ARG A 108 5.74 -0.47 -4.95
C ARG A 108 4.32 -0.17 -4.46
N GLY A 109 3.56 -1.21 -4.10
CA GLY A 109 2.24 -1.05 -3.50
C GLY A 109 2.29 -0.16 -2.26
N ALA A 110 3.20 -0.44 -1.32
CA ALA A 110 3.35 0.37 -0.11
C ALA A 110 3.70 1.84 -0.38
N GLN A 111 4.56 2.12 -1.37
CA GLN A 111 5.01 3.48 -1.69
C GLN A 111 3.92 4.40 -2.26
N VAL A 112 2.86 3.83 -2.82
CA VAL A 112 1.77 4.59 -3.47
C VAL A 112 0.49 4.64 -2.65
N THR A 113 0.52 4.14 -1.42
CA THR A 113 -0.64 4.01 -0.54
C THR A 113 -0.54 4.85 0.71
N ASP A 114 -1.68 5.12 1.31
CA ASP A 114 -1.80 5.89 2.56
C ASP A 114 -1.83 4.98 3.79
N ILE A 115 -2.40 3.79 3.63
CA ILE A 115 -2.63 2.80 4.70
C ILE A 115 -2.26 1.41 4.19
N ALA A 116 -1.64 0.60 5.03
CA ALA A 116 -1.36 -0.81 4.77
C ALA A 116 -2.17 -1.71 5.71
N ILE A 117 -2.93 -2.64 5.16
CA ILE A 117 -3.56 -3.72 5.93
C ILE A 117 -2.63 -4.93 5.86
N LEU A 118 -2.07 -5.30 7.00
CA LEU A 118 -1.25 -6.48 7.17
C LEU A 118 -2.13 -7.66 7.60
N VAL A 119 -2.32 -8.63 6.73
CA VAL A 119 -3.14 -9.82 7.01
C VAL A 119 -2.28 -10.93 7.58
N VAL A 120 -2.61 -11.36 8.80
CA VAL A 120 -1.95 -12.44 9.52
C VAL A 120 -2.99 -13.49 9.90
N ALA A 121 -2.74 -14.75 9.60
CA ALA A 121 -3.64 -15.83 10.01
C ALA A 121 -3.43 -16.16 11.49
N ALA A 122 -4.52 -16.24 12.26
CA ALA A 122 -4.48 -16.47 13.70
C ALA A 122 -3.96 -17.87 14.09
N ASP A 123 -4.01 -18.82 13.15
CA ASP A 123 -3.52 -20.19 13.34
C ASP A 123 -2.04 -20.37 12.96
N ASP A 124 -1.50 -19.51 12.09
CA ASP A 124 -0.12 -19.62 11.58
C ASP A 124 0.85 -18.61 12.23
N GLY A 125 0.35 -17.42 12.61
CA GLY A 125 1.17 -16.34 13.16
C GLY A 125 1.98 -15.59 12.11
N ILE A 126 3.09 -14.96 12.54
CA ILE A 126 3.96 -14.18 11.66
C ILE A 126 4.88 -15.09 10.84
N MET A 127 4.82 -14.96 9.53
CA MET A 127 5.56 -15.73 8.55
C MET A 127 6.59 -14.82 7.82
N PRO A 128 7.60 -15.38 7.11
CA PRO A 128 8.67 -14.57 6.50
C PRO A 128 8.18 -13.45 5.59
N GLN A 129 7.15 -13.71 4.76
CA GLN A 129 6.58 -12.66 3.89
C GLN A 129 5.75 -11.62 4.67
N THR A 130 5.27 -11.96 5.87
CA THR A 130 4.66 -11.00 6.78
C THR A 130 5.72 -10.02 7.29
N VAL A 131 6.90 -10.51 7.68
CA VAL A 131 8.04 -9.68 8.09
C VAL A 131 8.49 -8.76 6.96
N GLU A 132 8.58 -9.28 5.76
CA GLU A 132 8.89 -8.49 4.57
C GLU A 132 7.85 -7.37 4.34
N ALA A 133 6.56 -7.68 4.45
CA ALA A 133 5.48 -6.71 4.32
C ALA A 133 5.57 -5.60 5.39
N ILE A 134 5.88 -5.96 6.65
CA ILE A 134 6.12 -4.99 7.72
C ILE A 134 7.26 -4.03 7.36
N ASN A 135 8.37 -4.57 6.86
CA ASN A 135 9.53 -3.77 6.49
C ASN A 135 9.20 -2.80 5.33
N HIS A 136 8.41 -3.24 4.34
CA HIS A 136 7.98 -2.38 3.24
C HIS A 136 7.04 -1.27 3.72
N ALA A 137 6.09 -1.58 4.59
CA ALA A 137 5.18 -0.58 5.16
C ALA A 137 5.94 0.46 5.98
N LYS A 138 6.88 0.02 6.83
CA LYS A 138 7.75 0.91 7.61
C LYS A 138 8.63 1.79 6.73
N ALA A 139 9.28 1.21 5.73
CA ALA A 139 10.12 1.96 4.79
C ALA A 139 9.34 3.01 3.99
N ALA A 140 8.07 2.75 3.71
CA ALA A 140 7.17 3.68 3.05
C ALA A 140 6.54 4.72 4.01
N GLY A 141 6.67 4.54 5.34
CA GLY A 141 6.10 5.43 6.34
C GLY A 141 4.56 5.44 6.37
N VAL A 142 3.92 4.35 5.91
CA VAL A 142 2.46 4.23 5.87
C VAL A 142 1.91 3.72 7.20
N SER A 143 0.69 4.12 7.56
CA SER A 143 0.01 3.58 8.75
C SER A 143 -0.34 2.12 8.54
N VAL A 144 -0.09 1.28 9.54
CA VAL A 144 -0.35 -0.16 9.49
C VAL A 144 -1.55 -0.51 10.34
N ILE A 145 -2.49 -1.27 9.75
CA ILE A 145 -3.59 -1.94 10.45
C ILE A 145 -3.33 -3.45 10.33
N VAL A 146 -3.43 -4.18 11.42
CA VAL A 146 -3.28 -5.64 11.40
C VAL A 146 -4.64 -6.31 11.40
N ALA A 147 -4.95 -7.05 10.35
CA ALA A 147 -6.12 -7.91 10.27
C ALA A 147 -5.73 -9.35 10.65
N ILE A 148 -6.12 -9.79 11.84
CA ILE A 148 -5.87 -11.14 12.34
C ILE A 148 -6.98 -12.04 11.81
N ASN A 149 -6.71 -12.72 10.69
CA ASN A 149 -7.70 -13.49 9.95
C ASN A 149 -7.80 -14.94 10.41
N LYS A 150 -8.82 -15.64 9.92
CA LYS A 150 -9.14 -17.05 10.20
C LYS A 150 -9.55 -17.29 11.66
N MET A 151 -10.23 -16.32 12.26
CA MET A 151 -10.75 -16.45 13.64
C MET A 151 -11.76 -17.60 13.81
N ASP A 152 -12.36 -18.06 12.70
CA ASP A 152 -13.27 -19.22 12.66
C ASP A 152 -12.57 -20.58 12.81
N LYS A 153 -11.23 -20.62 12.75
CA LYS A 153 -10.48 -21.85 12.86
C LYS A 153 -10.29 -22.30 14.31
N VAL A 154 -10.33 -23.63 14.52
CA VAL A 154 -9.92 -24.23 15.78
C VAL A 154 -8.41 -24.02 15.97
N GLY A 155 -8.02 -23.44 17.10
CA GLY A 155 -6.61 -23.10 17.37
C GLY A 155 -6.23 -21.68 17.01
N ALA A 156 -7.17 -20.84 16.53
CA ALA A 156 -6.93 -19.41 16.34
C ALA A 156 -6.46 -18.77 17.66
N ASN A 157 -5.30 -18.13 17.64
CA ASN A 157 -4.72 -17.47 18.80
C ASN A 157 -4.27 -16.04 18.47
N PRO A 158 -5.19 -15.06 18.55
CA PRO A 158 -4.87 -13.67 18.24
C PRO A 158 -3.85 -13.06 19.21
N GLU A 159 -3.83 -13.49 20.47
CA GLU A 159 -2.88 -12.98 21.46
C GLU A 159 -1.43 -13.37 21.13
N ASN A 160 -1.21 -14.57 20.60
CA ASN A 160 0.10 -14.98 20.13
C ASN A 160 0.56 -14.13 18.93
N VAL A 161 -0.35 -13.79 18.00
CA VAL A 161 -0.05 -12.90 16.87
C VAL A 161 0.33 -11.51 17.38
N LYS A 162 -0.43 -10.93 18.31
CA LYS A 162 -0.14 -9.63 18.92
C LYS A 162 1.23 -9.62 19.62
N GLN A 163 1.55 -10.70 20.34
CA GLN A 163 2.86 -10.82 20.98
C GLN A 163 4.01 -10.86 19.98
N GLN A 164 3.87 -11.64 18.89
CA GLN A 164 4.88 -11.69 17.83
C GLN A 164 5.06 -10.34 17.12
N LEU A 165 3.98 -9.57 16.92
CA LEU A 165 4.03 -8.23 16.31
C LEU A 165 4.94 -7.27 17.09
N THR A 166 4.98 -7.38 18.42
CA THR A 166 5.84 -6.51 19.24
C THR A 166 7.33 -6.70 18.98
N GLU A 167 7.75 -7.90 18.54
CA GLU A 167 9.14 -8.18 18.16
C GLU A 167 9.55 -7.37 16.91
N TYR A 168 8.57 -6.94 16.13
CA TYR A 168 8.74 -6.10 14.93
C TYR A 168 8.32 -4.65 15.17
N GLU A 169 8.28 -4.18 16.42
CA GLU A 169 7.92 -2.81 16.82
C GLU A 169 6.50 -2.38 16.36
N LEU A 170 5.61 -3.34 16.16
CA LEU A 170 4.19 -3.12 15.95
C LEU A 170 3.47 -3.44 17.27
N VAL A 171 3.34 -2.44 18.13
CA VAL A 171 2.72 -2.61 19.44
C VAL A 171 1.21 -2.38 19.32
N PRO A 172 0.36 -3.35 19.70
CA PRO A 172 -1.07 -3.20 19.68
C PRO A 172 -1.57 -2.01 20.51
N GLU A 173 -2.63 -1.33 20.06
CA GLU A 173 -3.24 -0.22 20.80
C GLU A 173 -3.70 -0.65 22.21
N GLU A 174 -4.20 -1.87 22.38
CA GLU A 174 -4.59 -2.45 23.68
C GLU A 174 -3.43 -2.50 24.69
N TRP A 175 -2.19 -2.53 24.20
CA TRP A 175 -0.98 -2.57 25.02
C TRP A 175 -0.27 -1.21 25.08
N GLY A 176 -0.96 -0.15 24.65
CA GLY A 176 -0.46 1.23 24.67
C GLY A 176 0.40 1.62 23.49
N GLY A 177 0.35 0.86 22.39
CA GLY A 177 0.98 1.19 21.11
C GLY A 177 0.07 2.00 20.19
N ASP A 178 0.40 2.00 18.93
CA ASP A 178 -0.26 2.76 17.85
C ASP A 178 -0.76 1.87 16.70
N THR A 179 -0.69 0.56 16.85
CA THR A 179 -1.06 -0.39 15.81
C THR A 179 -2.41 -1.04 16.11
N PRO A 180 -3.49 -0.69 15.35
CA PRO A 180 -4.77 -1.36 15.46
C PRO A 180 -4.65 -2.84 15.05
N CYS A 181 -5.15 -3.74 15.90
CA CYS A 181 -5.19 -5.17 15.64
C CYS A 181 -6.62 -5.66 15.68
N ILE A 182 -7.19 -6.02 14.52
CA ILE A 182 -8.60 -6.35 14.37
C ILE A 182 -8.73 -7.83 14.03
N PRO A 183 -9.39 -8.62 14.92
CA PRO A 183 -9.69 -10.01 14.63
C PRO A 183 -10.81 -10.09 13.58
N VAL A 184 -10.57 -10.85 12.52
CA VAL A 184 -11.51 -11.00 11.40
C VAL A 184 -11.65 -12.45 10.95
N SER A 185 -12.72 -12.75 10.25
CA SER A 185 -12.87 -13.98 9.48
C SER A 185 -13.44 -13.65 8.11
N ALA A 186 -12.65 -13.81 7.06
CA ALA A 186 -13.11 -13.66 5.68
C ALA A 186 -14.24 -14.65 5.34
N LYS A 187 -14.25 -15.81 5.98
CA LYS A 187 -15.24 -16.88 5.76
C LYS A 187 -16.60 -16.58 6.37
N THR A 188 -16.63 -16.15 7.64
CA THR A 188 -17.87 -15.79 8.36
C THR A 188 -18.26 -14.33 8.17
N LYS A 189 -17.36 -13.51 7.62
CA LYS A 189 -17.44 -12.04 7.47
C LYS A 189 -17.45 -11.29 8.79
N GLU A 190 -17.11 -11.93 9.89
CA GLU A 190 -17.00 -11.34 11.21
C GLU A 190 -15.82 -10.37 11.28
N GLY A 191 -15.97 -9.20 11.91
CA GLY A 191 -14.94 -8.18 12.11
C GLY A 191 -14.56 -7.39 10.83
N LEU A 192 -15.17 -7.66 9.68
CA LEU A 192 -14.84 -6.91 8.45
C LEU A 192 -15.36 -5.47 8.50
N ASP A 193 -16.51 -5.24 9.10
CA ASP A 193 -17.07 -3.90 9.28
C ASP A 193 -16.18 -3.07 10.21
N ASP A 194 -15.67 -3.66 11.31
CA ASP A 194 -14.74 -3.01 12.23
C ASP A 194 -13.41 -2.66 11.54
N LEU A 195 -12.92 -3.56 10.66
CA LEU A 195 -11.72 -3.31 9.86
C LEU A 195 -11.92 -2.11 8.92
N LEU A 196 -13.06 -2.02 8.26
CA LEU A 196 -13.38 -0.94 7.33
C LEU A 196 -13.62 0.39 8.06
N GLU A 197 -14.24 0.35 9.24
CA GLU A 197 -14.41 1.52 10.10
C GLU A 197 -13.04 2.05 10.56
N MET A 198 -12.12 1.17 10.96
CA MET A 198 -10.76 1.56 11.34
C MET A 198 -10.00 2.20 10.16
N VAL A 199 -10.12 1.65 8.95
CA VAL A 199 -9.52 2.26 7.74
C VAL A 199 -10.06 3.68 7.55
N THR A 200 -11.36 3.88 7.69
CA THR A 200 -12.00 5.19 7.54
C THR A 200 -11.52 6.17 8.61
N LEU A 201 -11.43 5.72 9.85
CA LEU A 201 -10.96 6.53 10.99
C LEU A 201 -9.52 7.01 10.77
N ILE A 202 -8.62 6.12 10.38
CA ILE A 202 -7.21 6.50 10.10
C ILE A 202 -7.13 7.44 8.90
N ALA A 203 -7.94 7.24 7.86
CA ALA A 203 -7.98 8.13 6.71
C ALA A 203 -8.44 9.54 7.09
N GLU A 204 -9.42 9.66 7.98
CA GLU A 204 -9.87 10.96 8.52
C GLU A 204 -8.78 11.63 9.36
N MET A 205 -8.10 10.88 10.23
CA MET A 205 -6.99 11.40 11.04
C MET A 205 -5.83 11.92 10.20
N LYS A 206 -5.61 11.33 9.03
CA LYS A 206 -4.57 11.76 8.08
C LYS A 206 -4.96 13.00 7.26
N GLU A 207 -6.22 13.43 7.30
CA GLU A 207 -6.72 14.57 6.52
C GLU A 207 -6.27 14.54 5.05
N LEU A 208 -6.49 13.39 4.38
CA LEU A 208 -6.03 13.20 3.01
C LEU A 208 -6.70 14.18 2.04
N LYS A 209 -5.92 15.07 1.46
CA LYS A 209 -6.38 16.11 0.54
C LYS A 209 -5.64 16.03 -0.80
N ALA A 210 -6.27 16.53 -1.85
CA ALA A 210 -5.66 16.69 -3.16
C ALA A 210 -6.28 17.90 -3.89
N ASN A 211 -5.51 18.50 -4.79
CA ASN A 211 -6.01 19.59 -5.63
C ASN A 211 -6.63 19.01 -6.92
N PRO A 212 -7.96 19.15 -7.15
CA PRO A 212 -8.63 18.59 -8.31
C PRO A 212 -8.33 19.35 -9.62
N ASP A 213 -7.84 20.59 -9.53
CA ASP A 213 -7.56 21.46 -10.67
C ASP A 213 -6.15 21.23 -11.25
N ARG A 214 -5.33 20.41 -10.58
CA ARG A 214 -3.99 20.06 -11.03
C ARG A 214 -4.03 19.03 -12.15
N ALA A 215 -3.02 19.06 -13.05
CA ALA A 215 -2.80 18.00 -14.03
C ALA A 215 -2.64 16.63 -13.33
N ALA A 216 -3.31 15.61 -13.86
CA ALA A 216 -3.28 14.28 -13.25
C ALA A 216 -1.86 13.72 -13.21
N LYS A 217 -1.42 13.29 -12.01
CA LYS A 217 -0.16 12.58 -11.77
C LYS A 217 -0.50 11.16 -11.33
N GLY A 218 -0.04 10.16 -12.05
CA GLY A 218 -0.28 8.76 -11.75
C GLY A 218 1.04 8.00 -11.62
N THR A 219 1.04 6.97 -10.76
CA THR A 219 2.17 6.05 -10.62
C THR A 219 1.86 4.76 -11.32
N VAL A 220 2.74 4.31 -12.21
CA VAL A 220 2.61 3.01 -12.87
C VAL A 220 2.89 1.90 -11.85
N ILE A 221 1.86 1.15 -11.49
CA ILE A 221 1.94 0.04 -10.54
C ILE A 221 2.51 -1.20 -11.21
N GLU A 222 2.01 -1.52 -12.40
CA GLU A 222 2.43 -2.66 -13.22
C GLU A 222 2.45 -2.28 -14.69
N ALA A 223 3.43 -2.80 -15.44
CA ALA A 223 3.49 -2.66 -16.88
C ALA A 223 3.82 -4.00 -17.52
N ARG A 224 3.13 -4.35 -18.61
CA ARG A 224 3.35 -5.56 -19.38
C ARG A 224 3.24 -5.32 -20.88
N LEU A 225 3.93 -6.14 -21.65
CA LEU A 225 3.82 -6.13 -23.10
C LEU A 225 2.81 -7.20 -23.54
N ASP A 226 1.67 -6.77 -24.06
CA ASP A 226 0.68 -7.65 -24.67
C ASP A 226 0.98 -7.84 -26.17
N LYS A 227 0.91 -9.09 -26.65
CA LYS A 227 1.23 -9.39 -28.06
C LYS A 227 0.29 -8.79 -29.08
N GLY A 228 -0.95 -8.48 -28.68
CA GLY A 228 -1.98 -7.92 -29.57
C GLY A 228 -2.24 -6.43 -29.37
N ARG A 229 -2.04 -5.92 -28.15
CA ARG A 229 -2.38 -4.55 -27.74
C ARG A 229 -1.15 -3.66 -27.52
N GLY A 230 0.06 -4.23 -27.53
CA GLY A 230 1.29 -3.52 -27.24
C GLY A 230 1.52 -3.33 -25.71
N PRO A 231 2.22 -2.25 -25.28
CA PRO A 231 2.47 -1.99 -23.88
C PRO A 231 1.16 -1.60 -23.17
N ILE A 232 0.87 -2.28 -22.06
CA ILE A 232 -0.27 -2.01 -21.17
C ILE A 232 0.31 -1.66 -19.81
N ALA A 233 -0.17 -0.58 -19.21
CA ALA A 233 0.19 -0.17 -17.86
C ALA A 233 -1.06 -0.06 -16.98
N THR A 234 -0.94 -0.49 -15.72
CA THR A 234 -1.89 -0.20 -14.64
C THR A 234 -1.36 1.02 -13.88
N VAL A 235 -2.16 2.07 -13.77
CA VAL A 235 -1.82 3.36 -13.16
C VAL A 235 -2.79 3.65 -12.02
#